data_af7a244abdd10a5322caceef7381295a
#
_entry.id   af7a244abdd10a5322caceef7381295a
#
_cell.length_a   1.000
_cell.length_b   1.000
_cell.length_c   1.000
_cell.angle_alpha   90.00
_cell.angle_beta   90.00
_cell.angle_gamma   90.00
#
_symmetry.space_group_name_H-M   'P 1'
#
loop_
_entity.id
_entity.type
_entity.pdbx_description
1 polymer ?
#
loop_
_entity_poly.entity_id
_entity_poly.type
_entity_poly.pdbx_seq_one_letter_code
_entity_poly.pdbx_strand_id
1 'polypeptide(L)'
;MQTRDAIRIGIDTAAHVVNAYLDDLSDADLMKRPHPQCNHINWQVGHLIASEHEMLDNFVPGGMPALPEGFAERYKKENAHSDDPSRFATKSDLMAAYKTQRDATLKALAQASDADWDKETGISYAPNIASIYSLQGGHWLMHCGQWVVVRRQLGKPVVI
;
A
#
# COMPACT_ATOMS: atom_id res chain seq x y z
N MET A 1 25.44 6.15 3.96
CA MET A 1 24.10 5.57 3.78
C MET A 1 23.97 5.26 2.32
N GLN A 2 23.66 4.02 1.95
CA GLN A 2 23.45 3.60 0.57
C GLN A 2 22.01 3.89 0.13
N THR A 3 21.76 3.94 -1.18
CA THR A 3 20.41 4.15 -1.76
C THR A 3 19.38 3.18 -1.17
N ARG A 4 19.74 1.91 -1.07
CA ARG A 4 18.90 0.86 -0.45
C ARG A 4 18.48 1.21 0.97
N ASP A 5 19.40 1.71 1.79
CA ASP A 5 19.13 2.04 3.19
C ASP A 5 18.13 3.19 3.30
N ALA A 6 18.29 4.23 2.46
CA ALA A 6 17.39 5.37 2.43
C ALA A 6 15.96 4.95 2.02
N ILE A 7 15.84 4.13 0.97
CA ILE A 7 14.55 3.58 0.52
C ILE A 7 13.93 2.71 1.63
N ARG A 8 14.72 1.85 2.26
CA ARG A 8 14.26 0.97 3.35
C ARG A 8 13.68 1.78 4.52
N ILE A 9 14.35 2.85 4.94
CA ILE A 9 13.86 3.75 6.00
C ILE A 9 12.50 4.32 5.62
N GLY A 10 12.30 4.77 4.38
CA GLY A 10 11.02 5.29 3.92
C GLY A 10 9.90 4.26 3.97
N ILE A 11 10.19 3.02 3.54
CA ILE A 11 9.23 1.91 3.59
C ILE A 11 8.89 1.51 5.04
N ASP A 12 9.89 1.41 5.90
CA ASP A 12 9.70 1.06 7.32
C ASP A 12 8.90 2.14 8.06
N THR A 13 9.16 3.42 7.76
CA THR A 13 8.37 4.54 8.29
C THR A 13 6.91 4.43 7.86
N ALA A 14 6.65 4.17 6.59
CA ALA A 14 5.29 3.97 6.09
C ALA A 14 4.61 2.77 6.77
N ALA A 15 5.30 1.65 6.91
CA ALA A 15 4.78 0.45 7.58
C ALA A 15 4.41 0.73 9.04
N HIS A 16 5.23 1.51 9.76
CA HIS A 16 4.93 1.93 11.13
C HIS A 16 3.62 2.74 11.20
N VAL A 17 3.47 3.74 10.32
CA VAL A 17 2.26 4.58 10.26
C VAL A 17 1.02 3.76 9.88
N VAL A 18 1.11 2.91 8.86
CA VAL A 18 0.03 2.02 8.41
C VAL A 18 -0.47 1.16 9.56
N ASN A 19 0.44 0.45 10.24
CA ASN A 19 0.08 -0.42 11.34
C ASN A 19 -0.57 0.37 12.49
N ALA A 20 0.03 1.49 12.91
CA ALA A 20 -0.49 2.33 13.98
C ALA A 20 -1.89 2.88 13.68
N TYR A 21 -2.17 3.23 12.41
CA TYR A 21 -3.46 3.80 12.02
C TYR A 21 -4.56 2.76 11.81
N LEU A 22 -4.21 1.54 11.43
CA LEU A 22 -5.19 0.48 11.19
C LEU A 22 -5.45 -0.41 12.39
N ASP A 23 -4.54 -0.46 13.38
CA ASP A 23 -4.55 -1.43 14.48
C ASP A 23 -5.90 -1.47 15.22
N ASP A 24 -6.42 -0.34 15.61
CA ASP A 24 -7.66 -0.19 16.39
C ASP A 24 -8.93 0.07 15.55
N LEU A 25 -8.86 -0.04 14.22
CA LEU A 25 -10.01 0.10 13.33
C LEU A 25 -10.68 -1.26 13.11
N SER A 26 -12.01 -1.30 13.21
CA SER A 26 -12.82 -2.46 12.84
C SER A 26 -13.06 -2.53 11.32
N ASP A 27 -13.61 -3.66 10.83
CA ASP A 27 -14.08 -3.78 9.45
C ASP A 27 -15.07 -2.67 9.07
N ALA A 28 -16.00 -2.35 9.98
CA ALA A 28 -16.96 -1.27 9.78
C ALA A 28 -16.30 0.12 9.71
N ASP A 29 -15.25 0.36 10.51
CA ASP A 29 -14.48 1.60 10.46
C ASP A 29 -13.74 1.73 9.13
N LEU A 30 -13.22 0.64 8.59
CA LEU A 30 -12.54 0.63 7.28
C LEU A 30 -13.47 1.01 6.11
N MET A 31 -14.78 0.87 6.27
CA MET A 31 -15.77 1.32 5.27
C MET A 31 -16.08 2.82 5.35
N LYS A 32 -15.47 3.56 6.27
CA LYS A 32 -15.67 5.02 6.37
C LYS A 32 -14.84 5.75 5.32
N ARG A 33 -15.46 6.80 4.76
CA ARG A 33 -14.83 7.72 3.80
C ARG A 33 -14.41 9.01 4.51
N PRO A 34 -13.21 9.55 4.23
CA PRO A 34 -12.81 10.84 4.79
C PRO A 34 -13.69 11.99 4.26
N HIS A 35 -14.22 11.85 3.04
CA HIS A 35 -15.17 12.74 2.40
C HIS A 35 -16.03 11.91 1.44
N PRO A 36 -17.29 12.27 1.13
CA PRO A 36 -18.16 11.50 0.23
C PRO A 36 -17.56 11.22 -1.15
N GLN A 37 -16.68 12.08 -1.65
CA GLN A 37 -15.99 11.89 -2.93
C GLN A 37 -14.65 11.12 -2.82
N CYS A 38 -14.22 10.76 -1.61
CA CYS A 38 -13.03 9.97 -1.38
C CYS A 38 -13.39 8.49 -1.22
N ASN A 39 -12.44 7.62 -1.48
CA ASN A 39 -12.60 6.19 -1.28
C ASN A 39 -12.53 5.84 0.22
N HIS A 40 -13.28 4.83 0.65
CA HIS A 40 -13.19 4.32 2.03
C HIS A 40 -11.84 3.60 2.25
N ILE A 41 -11.42 3.49 3.51
CA ILE A 41 -10.10 2.96 3.89
C ILE A 41 -9.87 1.54 3.35
N ASN A 42 -10.86 0.66 3.42
CA ASN A 42 -10.75 -0.71 2.92
C ASN A 42 -10.33 -0.76 1.45
N TRP A 43 -11.02 0.02 0.59
CA TRP A 43 -10.65 0.09 -0.82
C TRP A 43 -9.23 0.66 -0.99
N GLN A 44 -8.88 1.70 -0.23
CA GLN A 44 -7.55 2.29 -0.32
C GLN A 44 -6.45 1.31 0.04
N VAL A 45 -6.61 0.53 1.11
CA VAL A 45 -5.64 -0.50 1.52
C VAL A 45 -5.50 -1.58 0.45
N GLY A 46 -6.62 -2.10 -0.05
CA GLY A 46 -6.57 -3.12 -1.09
C GLY A 46 -5.98 -2.62 -2.41
N HIS A 47 -6.29 -1.37 -2.80
CA HIS A 47 -5.68 -0.70 -3.95
C HIS A 47 -4.15 -0.57 -3.78
N LEU A 48 -3.69 -0.18 -2.60
CA LEU A 48 -2.26 -0.05 -2.31
C LEU A 48 -1.53 -1.40 -2.41
N ILE A 49 -2.13 -2.47 -1.88
CA ILE A 49 -1.59 -3.83 -1.96
C ILE A 49 -1.49 -4.28 -3.43
N ALA A 50 -2.56 -4.10 -4.21
CA ALA A 50 -2.59 -4.47 -5.61
C ALA A 50 -1.60 -3.65 -6.46
N SER A 51 -1.48 -2.35 -6.19
CA SER A 51 -0.54 -1.45 -6.86
C SER A 51 0.92 -1.80 -6.53
N GLU A 52 1.24 -2.12 -5.28
CA GLU A 52 2.58 -2.56 -4.87
C GLU A 52 2.96 -3.86 -5.59
N HIS A 53 2.04 -4.83 -5.61
CA HIS A 53 2.23 -6.08 -6.34
C HIS A 53 2.51 -5.83 -7.82
N GLU A 54 1.63 -5.10 -8.52
CA GLU A 54 1.75 -4.83 -9.95
C GLU A 54 3.05 -4.12 -10.30
N MET A 55 3.40 -3.07 -9.57
CA MET A 55 4.62 -2.31 -9.80
C MET A 55 5.86 -3.16 -9.63
N LEU A 56 5.94 -3.94 -8.55
CA LEU A 56 7.13 -4.74 -8.28
C LEU A 56 7.25 -5.93 -9.23
N ASP A 57 6.15 -6.60 -9.55
CA ASP A 57 6.16 -7.76 -10.45
C ASP A 57 6.58 -7.37 -11.89
N ASN A 58 6.22 -6.18 -12.33
CA ASN A 58 6.64 -5.64 -13.63
C ASN A 58 8.16 -5.37 -13.73
N PHE A 59 8.82 -5.00 -12.63
CA PHE A 59 10.23 -4.59 -12.63
C PHE A 59 11.15 -5.58 -11.91
N VAL A 60 10.59 -6.51 -11.16
CA VAL A 60 11.31 -7.59 -10.46
C VAL A 60 10.60 -8.92 -10.77
N PRO A 61 10.74 -9.45 -12.00
CA PRO A 61 9.99 -10.62 -12.45
C PRO A 61 10.14 -11.81 -11.51
N GLY A 62 9.00 -12.38 -11.10
CA GLY A 62 8.96 -13.52 -10.17
C GLY A 62 9.31 -13.18 -8.73
N GLY A 63 9.46 -11.89 -8.41
CA GLY A 63 9.77 -11.42 -7.04
C GLY A 63 8.56 -11.33 -6.12
N MET A 64 7.36 -11.20 -6.69
CA MET A 64 6.14 -11.00 -5.91
C MET A 64 5.30 -12.28 -5.83
N PRO A 65 4.84 -12.68 -4.62
CA PRO A 65 3.90 -13.77 -4.48
C PRO A 65 2.55 -13.39 -5.09
N ALA A 66 1.82 -14.37 -5.64
CA ALA A 66 0.50 -14.12 -6.19
C ALA A 66 -0.44 -13.50 -5.15
N LEU A 67 -1.27 -12.57 -5.61
CA LEU A 67 -2.37 -12.06 -4.81
C LEU A 67 -3.45 -13.14 -4.61
N PRO A 68 -4.26 -13.07 -3.54
CA PRO A 68 -5.43 -13.93 -3.41
C PRO A 68 -6.33 -13.85 -4.65
N GLU A 69 -7.02 -14.95 -4.98
CA GLU A 69 -7.91 -15.01 -6.15
C GLU A 69 -8.92 -13.87 -6.16
N GLY A 70 -9.03 -13.18 -7.30
CA GLY A 70 -9.94 -12.06 -7.50
C GLY A 70 -9.58 -10.78 -6.72
N PHE A 71 -8.45 -10.76 -5.99
CA PHE A 71 -8.09 -9.61 -5.16
C PHE A 71 -7.92 -8.34 -6.00
N ALA A 72 -7.08 -8.35 -7.03
CA ALA A 72 -6.83 -7.18 -7.86
C ALA A 72 -8.11 -6.63 -8.52
N GLU A 73 -8.98 -7.53 -9.01
CA GLU A 73 -10.26 -7.16 -9.61
C GLU A 73 -11.19 -6.43 -8.63
N ARG A 74 -11.20 -6.88 -7.37
CA ARG A 74 -12.02 -6.31 -6.29
C ARG A 74 -11.66 -4.86 -6.00
N TYR A 75 -10.38 -4.50 -6.14
CA TYR A 75 -9.83 -3.18 -5.82
C TYR A 75 -9.56 -2.31 -7.05
N LYS A 76 -10.17 -2.65 -8.19
CA LYS A 76 -10.16 -1.78 -9.38
C LYS A 76 -10.95 -0.49 -9.13
N LYS A 77 -10.63 0.54 -9.92
CA LYS A 77 -11.23 1.87 -9.83
C LYS A 77 -12.76 1.85 -9.97
N GLU A 78 -13.29 0.95 -10.79
CA GLU A 78 -14.72 0.77 -11.00
C GLU A 78 -15.48 0.37 -9.74
N ASN A 79 -14.82 -0.26 -8.79
CA ASN A 79 -15.39 -0.67 -7.51
C ASN A 79 -15.23 0.36 -6.39
N ALA A 80 -14.49 1.44 -6.61
CA ALA A 80 -14.15 2.44 -5.59
C ALA A 80 -15.36 3.16 -4.97
N HIS A 81 -16.48 3.20 -5.70
CA HIS A 81 -17.71 3.88 -5.25
C HIS A 81 -18.66 2.98 -4.46
N SER A 82 -18.41 1.67 -4.40
CA SER A 82 -19.26 0.75 -3.66
C SER A 82 -19.08 0.94 -2.15
N ASP A 83 -20.19 0.96 -1.41
CA ASP A 83 -20.22 0.94 0.05
C ASP A 83 -20.69 -0.42 0.58
N ASP A 84 -20.86 -1.42 -0.29
CA ASP A 84 -21.24 -2.78 0.08
C ASP A 84 -20.00 -3.53 0.64
N PRO A 85 -19.94 -3.82 1.95
CA PRO A 85 -18.79 -4.47 2.56
C PRO A 85 -18.56 -5.90 2.06
N SER A 86 -19.61 -6.57 1.55
CA SER A 86 -19.49 -7.94 1.02
C SER A 86 -18.62 -8.03 -0.25
N ARG A 87 -18.40 -6.91 -0.91
CA ARG A 87 -17.56 -6.81 -2.11
C ARG A 87 -16.06 -6.71 -1.80
N PHE A 88 -15.70 -6.49 -0.55
CA PHE A 88 -14.32 -6.22 -0.14
C PHE A 88 -13.82 -7.29 0.84
N ALA A 89 -12.50 -7.38 1.00
CA ALA A 89 -11.89 -8.30 1.94
C ALA A 89 -12.07 -7.81 3.38
N THR A 90 -12.03 -8.73 4.32
CA THR A 90 -11.99 -8.37 5.75
C THR A 90 -10.67 -7.68 6.09
N LYS A 91 -10.62 -6.94 7.20
CA LYS A 91 -9.37 -6.38 7.71
C LYS A 91 -8.30 -7.44 7.89
N SER A 92 -8.66 -8.60 8.42
CA SER A 92 -7.73 -9.72 8.61
C SER A 92 -7.09 -10.16 7.30
N ASP A 93 -7.89 -10.33 6.24
CA ASP A 93 -7.40 -10.75 4.93
C ASP A 93 -6.55 -9.67 4.27
N LEU A 94 -6.95 -8.40 4.40
CA LEU A 94 -6.16 -7.26 3.94
C LEU A 94 -4.78 -7.22 4.59
N MET A 95 -4.72 -7.35 5.92
CA MET A 95 -3.45 -7.30 6.64
C MET A 95 -2.56 -8.50 6.35
N ALA A 96 -3.14 -9.68 6.13
CA ALA A 96 -2.41 -10.87 5.67
C ALA A 96 -1.81 -10.66 4.27
N ALA A 97 -2.60 -10.16 3.32
CA ALA A 97 -2.14 -9.83 1.97
C ALA A 97 -1.06 -8.73 2.00
N TYR A 98 -1.28 -7.65 2.76
CA TYR A 98 -0.30 -6.59 2.98
C TYR A 98 1.04 -7.14 3.46
N LYS A 99 1.02 -7.94 4.54
CA LYS A 99 2.24 -8.53 5.09
C LYS A 99 2.98 -9.36 4.05
N THR A 100 2.28 -10.22 3.33
CA THR A 100 2.86 -11.11 2.31
C THR A 100 3.53 -10.30 1.19
N GLN A 101 2.87 -9.27 0.66
CA GLN A 101 3.44 -8.43 -0.40
C GLN A 101 4.60 -7.58 0.13
N ARG A 102 4.46 -6.98 1.30
CA ARG A 102 5.50 -6.15 1.92
C ARG A 102 6.77 -6.92 2.24
N ASP A 103 6.65 -8.13 2.76
CA ASP A 103 7.80 -9.01 3.01
C ASP A 103 8.55 -9.32 1.70
N ALA A 104 7.83 -9.57 0.61
CA ALA A 104 8.42 -9.80 -0.71
C ALA A 104 9.09 -8.53 -1.26
N THR A 105 8.46 -7.36 -1.14
CA THR A 105 9.05 -6.06 -1.50
C THR A 105 10.38 -5.83 -0.78
N LEU A 106 10.41 -6.06 0.52
CA LEU A 106 11.63 -5.87 1.32
C LEU A 106 12.73 -6.90 0.97
N LYS A 107 12.34 -8.13 0.64
CA LYS A 107 13.27 -9.16 0.15
C LYS A 107 13.86 -8.75 -1.21
N ALA A 108 13.03 -8.30 -2.14
CA ALA A 108 13.47 -7.83 -3.45
C ALA A 108 14.40 -6.60 -3.33
N LEU A 109 14.04 -5.63 -2.47
CA LEU A 109 14.88 -4.47 -2.16
C LEU A 109 16.26 -4.90 -1.62
N ALA A 110 16.31 -5.88 -0.73
CA ALA A 110 17.56 -6.37 -0.16
C ALA A 110 18.47 -7.05 -1.21
N GLN A 111 17.89 -7.61 -2.27
CA GLN A 111 18.60 -8.30 -3.35
C GLN A 111 18.99 -7.36 -4.51
N ALA A 112 18.38 -6.17 -4.62
CA ALA A 112 18.68 -5.21 -5.68
C ALA A 112 20.15 -4.77 -5.61
N SER A 113 20.80 -4.66 -6.77
CA SER A 113 22.19 -4.19 -6.88
C SER A 113 22.25 -2.68 -7.11
N ASP A 114 23.41 -2.06 -6.84
CA ASP A 114 23.60 -0.63 -7.10
C ASP A 114 23.46 -0.28 -8.58
N ALA A 115 23.72 -1.23 -9.48
CA ALA A 115 23.55 -1.05 -10.93
C ALA A 115 22.07 -1.05 -11.37
N ASP A 116 21.13 -1.43 -10.49
CA ASP A 116 19.70 -1.48 -10.82
C ASP A 116 18.99 -0.14 -10.60
N TRP A 117 19.49 0.71 -9.69
CA TRP A 117 18.76 1.88 -9.22
C TRP A 117 18.37 2.87 -10.31
N ASP A 118 19.27 3.10 -11.28
CA ASP A 118 19.09 4.07 -12.35
C ASP A 118 18.44 3.48 -13.61
N LYS A 119 18.11 2.19 -13.63
CA LYS A 119 17.41 1.58 -14.76
C LYS A 119 16.06 2.25 -14.98
N GLU A 120 15.84 2.73 -16.21
CA GLU A 120 14.62 3.42 -16.60
C GLU A 120 13.40 2.50 -16.58
N THR A 121 12.27 3.03 -16.18
CA THR A 121 10.99 2.32 -16.11
C THR A 121 10.03 2.71 -17.24
N GLY A 122 10.22 3.87 -17.86
CA GLY A 122 9.27 4.48 -18.79
C GLY A 122 8.06 5.13 -18.10
N ILE A 123 8.00 5.15 -16.78
CA ILE A 123 6.89 5.73 -16.00
C ILE A 123 7.30 7.15 -15.57
N SER A 124 6.55 8.17 -16.01
CA SER A 124 6.92 9.58 -15.80
C SER A 124 7.05 9.98 -14.32
N TYR A 125 6.18 9.46 -13.43
CA TYR A 125 6.19 9.74 -11.99
C TYR A 125 7.10 8.78 -11.19
N ALA A 126 7.65 7.76 -11.83
CA ALA A 126 8.59 6.80 -11.24
C ALA A 126 9.66 6.43 -12.29
N PRO A 127 10.56 7.35 -12.66
CA PRO A 127 11.39 7.23 -13.87
C PRO A 127 12.44 6.12 -13.82
N ASN A 128 12.78 5.61 -12.65
CA ASN A 128 13.77 4.56 -12.46
C ASN A 128 13.39 3.58 -11.35
N ILE A 129 14.14 2.48 -11.23
CA ILE A 129 13.88 1.42 -10.24
C ILE A 129 13.93 1.95 -8.79
N ALA A 130 14.84 2.86 -8.47
CA ALA A 130 14.88 3.46 -7.14
C ALA A 130 13.56 4.17 -6.79
N SER A 131 12.96 4.87 -7.75
CA SER A 131 11.66 5.53 -7.56
C SER A 131 10.50 4.55 -7.42
N ILE A 132 10.52 3.40 -8.11
CA ILE A 132 9.53 2.32 -7.92
C ILE A 132 9.53 1.84 -6.45
N TYR A 133 10.71 1.54 -5.90
CA TYR A 133 10.82 1.13 -4.50
C TYR A 133 10.43 2.26 -3.52
N SER A 134 10.84 3.50 -3.81
CA SER A 134 10.51 4.67 -2.97
C SER A 134 9.00 4.91 -2.89
N LEU A 135 8.27 4.68 -3.98
CA LEU A 135 6.81 4.78 -4.01
C LEU A 135 6.14 3.80 -3.03
N GLN A 136 6.77 2.66 -2.72
CA GLN A 136 6.18 1.69 -1.77
C GLN A 136 6.15 2.23 -0.31
N GLY A 137 6.85 3.32 -0.04
CA GLY A 137 6.66 4.12 1.17
C GLY A 137 5.73 5.32 0.95
N GLY A 138 6.06 6.16 -0.05
CA GLY A 138 5.37 7.43 -0.30
C GLY A 138 3.88 7.28 -0.62
N HIS A 139 3.51 6.31 -1.46
CA HIS A 139 2.11 6.06 -1.85
C HIS A 139 1.26 5.66 -0.63
N TRP A 140 1.77 4.79 0.23
CA TRP A 140 1.09 4.42 1.47
C TRP A 140 0.92 5.62 2.41
N LEU A 141 1.96 6.43 2.62
CA LEU A 141 1.88 7.62 3.47
C LEU A 141 0.87 8.66 2.94
N MET A 142 0.77 8.82 1.62
CA MET A 142 -0.22 9.70 1.00
C MET A 142 -1.65 9.29 1.38
N HIS A 143 -1.96 7.99 1.36
CA HIS A 143 -3.25 7.48 1.79
C HIS A 143 -3.44 7.52 3.31
N CYS A 144 -2.41 7.29 4.11
CA CYS A 144 -2.46 7.43 5.57
C CYS A 144 -2.89 8.85 5.98
N GLY A 145 -2.51 9.88 5.24
CA GLY A 145 -2.99 11.25 5.45
C GLY A 145 -4.52 11.38 5.38
N GLN A 146 -5.18 10.61 4.52
CA GLN A 146 -6.65 10.56 4.47
C GLN A 146 -7.25 9.78 5.65
N TRP A 147 -6.57 8.72 6.11
CA TRP A 147 -7.06 7.91 7.24
C TRP A 147 -7.08 8.70 8.54
N VAL A 148 -6.20 9.66 8.73
CA VAL A 148 -6.23 10.61 9.87
C VAL A 148 -7.57 11.31 9.96
N VAL A 149 -8.15 11.72 8.84
CA VAL A 149 -9.47 12.37 8.80
C VAL A 149 -10.54 11.42 9.32
N VAL A 150 -10.54 10.18 8.85
CA VAL A 150 -11.50 9.15 9.32
C VAL A 150 -11.31 8.87 10.81
N ARG A 151 -10.07 8.75 11.30
CA ARG A 151 -9.80 8.55 12.73
C ARG A 151 -10.41 9.68 13.58
N ARG A 152 -10.25 10.93 13.15
CA ARG A 152 -10.87 12.10 13.83
C ARG A 152 -12.39 12.05 13.79
N GLN A 153 -13.00 11.66 12.67
CA GLN A 153 -14.45 11.45 12.56
C GLN A 153 -14.97 10.39 13.51
N LEU A 154 -14.16 9.35 13.80
CA LEU A 154 -14.46 8.26 14.73
C LEU A 154 -14.13 8.59 16.19
N GLY A 155 -13.61 9.79 16.49
CA GLY A 155 -13.15 10.17 17.83
C GLY A 155 -11.91 9.39 18.29
N LYS A 156 -11.15 8.79 17.35
CA LYS A 156 -9.92 8.05 17.65
C LYS A 156 -8.70 8.98 17.64
N PRO A 157 -7.67 8.72 18.46
CA PRO A 157 -6.49 9.56 18.50
C PRO A 157 -5.70 9.48 17.18
N VAL A 158 -5.00 10.56 16.86
CA VAL A 158 -3.90 10.53 15.91
C VAL A 158 -2.69 9.93 16.63
N VAL A 159 -2.15 8.85 16.12
CA VAL A 159 -1.14 8.03 16.83
C VAL A 159 0.29 8.45 16.51
N ILE A 160 0.47 9.26 15.48
CA ILE A 160 1.77 9.79 15.05
C ILE A 160 1.60 11.27 14.71
#